data_587c577cf2b414141ec9b9ba54536863
#
_entry.id   587c577cf2b414141ec9b9ba54536863
#
_cell.length_a   1.000
_cell.length_b   1.000
_cell.length_c   1.000
_cell.angle_alpha   90.00
_cell.angle_beta   90.00
_cell.angle_gamma   90.00
#
_symmetry.space_group_name_H-M   'P 1'
#
loop_
_entity.id
_entity.type
_entity.pdbx_description
1 polymer ?
#
loop_
_entity_poly.entity_id
_entity_poly.type
_entity_poly.pdbx_seq_one_letter_code
_entity_poly.pdbx_strand_id
1 'polypeptide(L)'
;MYRRVLTMQDISCVGQCSTTVALPILSACGLEACILPTALLSTHTGGFGKPAVVHFDGALTDIWHHWQENGITFDAILVGYLGSLEAVKAAGEIIDRLLAPGGVAIVDPAMADNGKLYSGFDEDYVRAIGSLAGKADIILPNVTEAAILAGLPYQENIGKNYVNQLLNGLNHPCAVLTGVDFDEDSTGIVLQEGTVQHEYRHKRIGNGCHGTGDIFAAVFTGALMQGKNRLDAA
;
A
#
# COMPACT_ATOMS: atom_id res chain seq x y z
N MET A 1 -22.03 -9.01 -11.23
CA MET A 1 -21.03 -10.00 -10.74
C MET A 1 -20.30 -9.31 -9.60
N TYR A 2 -20.13 -9.96 -8.45
CA TYR A 2 -19.32 -9.41 -7.36
C TYR A 2 -17.87 -9.28 -7.84
N ARG A 3 -17.25 -8.11 -7.63
CA ARG A 3 -15.84 -7.95 -7.86
C ARG A 3 -15.07 -8.51 -6.67
N ARG A 4 -14.05 -9.31 -6.96
CA ARG A 4 -13.21 -9.95 -5.96
C ARG A 4 -11.92 -9.17 -5.79
N VAL A 5 -11.62 -8.76 -4.57
CA VAL A 5 -10.40 -7.99 -4.24
C VAL A 5 -9.59 -8.78 -3.22
N LEU A 6 -8.33 -9.05 -3.55
CA LEU A 6 -7.37 -9.60 -2.61
C LEU A 6 -6.70 -8.46 -1.87
N THR A 7 -6.65 -8.50 -0.53
CA THR A 7 -5.72 -7.69 0.25
C THR A 7 -4.64 -8.58 0.86
N MET A 8 -3.37 -8.22 0.64
CA MET A 8 -2.19 -8.94 1.08
C MET A 8 -1.37 -8.08 2.03
N GLN A 9 -1.51 -8.32 3.34
CA GLN A 9 -0.90 -7.52 4.43
C GLN A 9 -0.92 -8.34 5.74
N ASP A 10 -0.28 -7.81 6.80
CA ASP A 10 -0.32 -8.43 8.13
C ASP A 10 -1.71 -8.36 8.78
N ILE A 11 -1.86 -9.14 9.85
CA ILE A 11 -2.94 -9.00 10.82
C ILE A 11 -2.35 -8.52 12.14
N SER A 12 -2.64 -7.28 12.53
CA SER A 12 -2.36 -6.77 13.86
C SER A 12 -3.50 -7.09 14.83
N CYS A 13 -3.23 -7.90 15.88
CA CYS A 13 -4.26 -8.32 16.85
C CYS A 13 -4.83 -7.15 17.65
N VAL A 14 -3.98 -6.19 18.00
CA VAL A 14 -4.37 -4.96 18.70
C VAL A 14 -3.86 -3.76 17.92
N GLY A 15 -4.72 -2.76 17.79
CA GLY A 15 -4.52 -1.61 16.92
C GLY A 15 -5.16 -1.84 15.54
N GLN A 16 -5.78 -0.81 15.02
CA GLN A 16 -6.48 -0.88 13.72
C GLN A 16 -5.51 -0.47 12.60
N CYS A 17 -4.87 -1.48 11.99
CA CYS A 17 -3.96 -1.33 10.86
C CYS A 17 -4.11 -2.51 9.91
N SER A 18 -3.63 -2.36 8.70
CA SER A 18 -3.46 -3.40 7.69
C SER A 18 -4.77 -4.18 7.43
N THR A 19 -4.77 -5.51 7.46
CA THR A 19 -5.94 -6.35 7.14
C THR A 19 -7.16 -6.02 7.98
N THR A 20 -6.99 -5.66 9.27
CA THR A 20 -8.12 -5.35 10.16
C THR A 20 -8.84 -4.05 9.79
N VAL A 21 -8.21 -3.20 8.99
CA VAL A 21 -8.77 -1.98 8.40
C VAL A 21 -9.27 -2.25 6.98
N ALA A 22 -8.44 -2.87 6.13
CA ALA A 22 -8.76 -3.06 4.73
C ALA A 22 -9.99 -3.96 4.52
N LEU A 23 -10.08 -5.09 5.23
CA LEU A 23 -11.16 -6.06 5.10
C LEU A 23 -12.56 -5.45 5.30
N PRO A 24 -12.86 -4.76 6.43
CA PRO A 24 -14.18 -4.18 6.63
C PRO A 24 -14.51 -3.07 5.63
N ILE A 25 -13.54 -2.26 5.21
CA ILE A 25 -13.74 -1.18 4.24
C ILE A 25 -14.07 -1.76 2.87
N LEU A 26 -13.28 -2.70 2.35
CA LEU A 26 -13.53 -3.34 1.07
C LEU A 26 -14.89 -4.06 1.06
N SER A 27 -15.24 -4.76 2.17
CA SER A 27 -16.54 -5.40 2.33
C SER A 27 -17.68 -4.38 2.33
N ALA A 28 -17.51 -3.22 3.01
CA ALA A 28 -18.51 -2.14 3.03
C ALA A 28 -18.69 -1.49 1.65
N CYS A 29 -17.67 -1.53 0.77
CA CYS A 29 -17.78 -1.12 -0.62
C CYS A 29 -18.55 -2.13 -1.51
N GLY A 30 -19.07 -3.22 -0.94
CA GLY A 30 -19.83 -4.25 -1.67
C GLY A 30 -18.98 -5.22 -2.47
N LEU A 31 -17.72 -5.40 -2.08
CA LEU A 31 -16.75 -6.28 -2.75
C LEU A 31 -16.63 -7.63 -2.03
N GLU A 32 -16.29 -8.68 -2.75
CA GLU A 32 -15.78 -9.92 -2.16
C GLU A 32 -14.34 -9.68 -1.70
N ALA A 33 -14.18 -9.27 -0.43
CA ALA A 33 -12.87 -8.99 0.14
C ALA A 33 -12.18 -10.29 0.57
N CYS A 34 -11.15 -10.69 -0.16
CA CYS A 34 -10.30 -11.84 0.14
C CYS A 34 -9.04 -11.37 0.86
N ILE A 35 -8.52 -12.19 1.77
CA ILE A 35 -7.32 -11.86 2.53
C ILE A 35 -6.22 -12.90 2.31
N LEU A 36 -4.98 -12.45 2.23
CA LEU A 36 -3.79 -13.28 2.38
C LEU A 36 -2.91 -12.65 3.47
N PRO A 37 -3.02 -13.11 4.72
CA PRO A 37 -2.19 -12.60 5.79
C PRO A 37 -0.71 -12.98 5.57
N THR A 38 0.18 -11.99 5.67
CA THR A 38 1.63 -12.21 5.54
C THR A 38 2.29 -12.52 6.88
N ALA A 39 1.74 -11.94 7.95
CA ALA A 39 2.16 -12.15 9.32
C ALA A 39 1.00 -11.93 10.29
N LEU A 40 1.13 -12.47 11.50
CA LEU A 40 0.30 -12.14 12.64
C LEU A 40 1.15 -11.40 13.67
N LEU A 41 0.74 -10.19 14.03
CA LEU A 41 1.40 -9.35 15.02
C LEU A 41 0.54 -9.24 16.28
N SER A 42 1.15 -9.32 17.47
CA SER A 42 0.42 -9.10 18.72
C SER A 42 -0.19 -7.70 18.82
N THR A 43 0.49 -6.70 18.28
CA THR A 43 0.04 -5.30 18.11
C THR A 43 0.63 -4.75 16.84
N HIS A 44 0.10 -3.64 16.30
CA HIS A 44 0.83 -2.91 15.27
C HIS A 44 2.18 -2.37 15.82
N THR A 45 3.07 -1.97 14.92
CA THR A 45 4.47 -1.63 15.27
C THR A 45 4.64 -0.26 15.94
N GLY A 46 3.62 0.59 15.94
CA GLY A 46 3.70 1.95 16.47
C GLY A 46 3.19 2.06 17.92
N GLY A 47 4.00 2.60 18.84
CA GLY A 47 3.55 2.97 20.19
C GLY A 47 3.46 1.85 21.23
N PHE A 48 3.57 0.56 20.84
CA PHE A 48 3.45 -0.60 21.73
C PHE A 48 4.79 -1.32 22.00
N GLY A 49 5.90 -0.76 21.54
CA GLY A 49 7.20 -1.44 21.60
C GLY A 49 7.33 -2.52 20.53
N LYS A 50 8.16 -3.55 20.79
CA LYS A 50 8.40 -4.64 19.84
C LYS A 50 7.30 -5.70 19.95
N PRO A 51 6.47 -5.90 18.91
CA PRO A 51 5.42 -6.93 18.93
C PRO A 51 6.02 -8.34 18.87
N ALA A 52 5.25 -9.33 19.35
CA ALA A 52 5.45 -10.72 18.94
C ALA A 52 4.95 -10.87 17.51
N VAL A 53 5.71 -11.56 16.65
CA VAL A 53 5.42 -11.73 15.23
C VAL A 53 5.49 -13.20 14.85
N VAL A 54 4.50 -13.66 14.09
CA VAL A 54 4.48 -14.96 13.43
C VAL A 54 4.37 -14.70 11.93
N HIS A 55 5.38 -15.07 11.15
CA HIS A 55 5.36 -14.99 9.69
C HIS A 55 4.67 -16.21 9.09
N PHE A 56 3.93 -16.03 8.01
CA PHE A 56 3.26 -17.10 7.27
C PHE A 56 4.02 -17.50 5.99
N ASP A 57 5.27 -17.11 5.88
CA ASP A 57 6.09 -17.26 4.67
C ASP A 57 5.95 -18.67 4.03
N GLY A 58 6.16 -19.73 4.79
CA GLY A 58 6.06 -21.10 4.28
C GLY A 58 4.66 -21.50 3.76
N ALA A 59 3.60 -20.83 4.20
CA ALA A 59 2.23 -21.13 3.79
C ALA A 59 1.76 -20.31 2.58
N LEU A 60 2.39 -19.15 2.33
CA LEU A 60 1.96 -18.23 1.25
C LEU A 60 1.99 -18.92 -0.11
N THR A 61 3.04 -19.68 -0.39
CA THR A 61 3.22 -20.39 -1.67
C THR A 61 2.15 -21.46 -1.87
N ASP A 62 1.88 -22.27 -0.85
CA ASP A 62 0.87 -23.32 -0.93
C ASP A 62 -0.54 -22.74 -1.14
N ILE A 63 -0.85 -21.60 -0.48
CA ILE A 63 -2.15 -20.94 -0.58
C ILE A 63 -2.38 -20.43 -2.00
N TRP A 64 -1.44 -19.65 -2.56
CA TRP A 64 -1.70 -19.08 -3.88
C TRP A 64 -1.58 -20.14 -5.01
N HIS A 65 -0.79 -21.21 -4.86
CA HIS A 65 -0.81 -22.34 -5.78
C HIS A 65 -2.18 -23.02 -5.80
N HIS A 66 -2.76 -23.29 -4.62
CA HIS A 66 -4.11 -23.84 -4.53
C HIS A 66 -5.14 -22.94 -5.22
N TRP A 67 -5.02 -21.61 -5.09
CA TRP A 67 -5.91 -20.67 -5.81
C TRP A 67 -5.72 -20.78 -7.33
N GLN A 68 -4.49 -20.85 -7.80
CA GLN A 68 -4.17 -20.98 -9.22
C GLN A 68 -4.76 -22.29 -9.79
N GLU A 69 -4.58 -23.42 -9.10
CA GLU A 69 -5.11 -24.72 -9.50
C GLU A 69 -6.65 -24.74 -9.59
N ASN A 70 -7.31 -23.92 -8.79
CA ASN A 70 -8.76 -23.77 -8.79
C ASN A 70 -9.27 -22.63 -9.68
N GLY A 71 -8.41 -22.01 -10.48
CA GLY A 71 -8.78 -20.92 -11.40
C GLY A 71 -9.29 -19.66 -10.70
N ILE A 72 -8.87 -19.43 -9.44
CA ILE A 72 -9.25 -18.24 -8.67
C ILE A 72 -8.43 -17.06 -9.17
N THR A 73 -9.12 -15.97 -9.52
CA THR A 73 -8.52 -14.70 -9.93
C THR A 73 -9.16 -13.54 -9.18
N PHE A 74 -8.49 -12.37 -9.20
CA PHE A 74 -8.90 -11.17 -8.49
C PHE A 74 -9.03 -9.98 -9.45
N ASP A 75 -10.12 -9.22 -9.32
CA ASP A 75 -10.34 -7.98 -10.08
C ASP A 75 -9.43 -6.85 -9.60
N ALA A 76 -9.00 -6.90 -8.33
CA ALA A 76 -7.95 -6.06 -7.80
C ALA A 76 -7.11 -6.80 -6.77
N ILE A 77 -5.83 -6.44 -6.69
CA ILE A 77 -4.89 -6.90 -5.65
C ILE A 77 -4.34 -5.67 -4.96
N LEU A 78 -4.65 -5.51 -3.67
CA LEU A 78 -4.12 -4.48 -2.80
C LEU A 78 -3.01 -5.09 -1.92
N VAL A 79 -1.80 -4.60 -2.10
CA VAL A 79 -0.66 -4.97 -1.28
C VAL A 79 -0.36 -3.85 -0.30
N GLY A 80 -0.19 -4.19 0.98
CA GLY A 80 0.29 -3.28 2.02
C GLY A 80 1.52 -3.86 2.72
N TYR A 81 1.57 -3.83 4.07
CA TYR A 81 2.72 -4.31 4.84
C TYR A 81 2.93 -5.82 4.67
N LEU A 82 4.09 -6.21 4.15
CA LEU A 82 4.42 -7.61 3.85
C LEU A 82 5.30 -8.28 4.92
N GLY A 83 6.22 -7.55 5.52
CA GLY A 83 7.03 -8.00 6.66
C GLY A 83 8.22 -8.90 6.34
N SER A 84 8.30 -9.52 5.15
CA SER A 84 9.40 -10.40 4.74
C SER A 84 9.69 -10.36 3.25
N LEU A 85 10.90 -10.73 2.84
CA LEU A 85 11.28 -10.86 1.42
C LEU A 85 10.48 -11.97 0.71
N GLU A 86 10.12 -13.03 1.44
CA GLU A 86 9.33 -14.13 0.89
C GLU A 86 7.90 -13.67 0.57
N ALA A 87 7.30 -12.87 1.46
CA ALA A 87 6.00 -12.28 1.19
C ALA A 87 6.03 -11.28 0.02
N VAL A 88 7.11 -10.50 -0.14
CA VAL A 88 7.30 -9.62 -1.31
C VAL A 88 7.37 -10.43 -2.61
N LYS A 89 8.13 -11.53 -2.60
CA LYS A 89 8.20 -12.44 -3.75
C LYS A 89 6.83 -13.06 -4.07
N ALA A 90 6.14 -13.57 -3.05
CA ALA A 90 4.80 -14.14 -3.21
C ALA A 90 3.80 -13.12 -3.79
N ALA A 91 3.83 -11.86 -3.33
CA ALA A 91 3.00 -10.79 -3.88
C ALA A 91 3.24 -10.56 -5.37
N GLY A 92 4.51 -10.56 -5.80
CA GLY A 92 4.88 -10.45 -7.22
C GLY A 92 4.34 -11.61 -8.06
N GLU A 93 4.45 -12.86 -7.59
CA GLU A 93 3.92 -14.03 -8.27
C GLU A 93 2.38 -14.01 -8.34
N ILE A 94 1.73 -13.56 -7.28
CA ILE A 94 0.26 -13.43 -7.21
C ILE A 94 -0.23 -12.38 -8.21
N ILE A 95 0.42 -11.23 -8.30
CA ILE A 95 0.09 -10.19 -9.30
C ILE A 95 0.22 -10.76 -10.70
N ASP A 96 1.33 -11.43 -11.01
CA ASP A 96 1.58 -11.96 -12.36
C ASP A 96 0.60 -13.08 -12.77
N ARG A 97 0.06 -13.85 -11.81
CA ARG A 97 -0.66 -15.09 -12.11
C ARG A 97 -2.15 -15.08 -11.78
N LEU A 98 -2.54 -14.29 -10.78
CA LEU A 98 -3.90 -14.32 -10.24
C LEU A 98 -4.67 -13.01 -10.46
N LEU A 99 -4.03 -11.96 -11.01
CA LEU A 99 -4.75 -10.76 -11.44
C LEU A 99 -5.60 -11.11 -12.67
N ALA A 100 -6.89 -10.83 -12.59
CA ALA A 100 -7.84 -11.09 -13.68
C ALA A 100 -7.51 -10.20 -14.90
N PRO A 101 -7.82 -10.62 -16.13
CA PRO A 101 -7.69 -9.75 -17.30
C PRO A 101 -8.44 -8.43 -17.12
N GLY A 102 -7.73 -7.29 -17.19
CA GLY A 102 -8.28 -5.96 -16.91
C GLY A 102 -8.43 -5.63 -15.42
N GLY A 103 -7.89 -6.48 -14.55
CA GLY A 103 -7.76 -6.20 -13.12
C GLY A 103 -6.71 -5.13 -12.83
N VAL A 104 -6.61 -4.68 -11.59
CA VAL A 104 -5.68 -3.62 -11.16
C VAL A 104 -4.85 -4.07 -9.97
N ALA A 105 -3.53 -3.93 -10.06
CA ALA A 105 -2.59 -4.12 -8.97
C ALA A 105 -2.27 -2.78 -8.30
N ILE A 106 -2.47 -2.69 -6.99
CA ILE A 106 -2.25 -1.50 -6.19
C ILE A 106 -1.24 -1.88 -5.10
N VAL A 107 -0.12 -1.17 -5.05
CA VAL A 107 0.93 -1.42 -4.05
C VAL A 107 1.12 -0.18 -3.18
N ASP A 108 0.80 -0.32 -1.90
CA ASP A 108 1.28 0.54 -0.83
C ASP A 108 2.63 -0.02 -0.37
N PRO A 109 3.75 0.68 -0.63
CA PRO A 109 5.07 0.15 -0.33
C PRO A 109 5.45 0.24 1.15
N ALA A 110 4.53 -0.06 2.05
CA ALA A 110 4.57 0.10 3.49
C ALA A 110 5.89 -0.42 4.13
N MET A 111 6.93 0.40 4.12
CA MET A 111 8.28 0.04 4.60
C MET A 111 8.95 1.13 5.44
N ALA A 112 8.43 2.36 5.43
CA ALA A 112 9.12 3.49 6.06
C ALA A 112 8.14 4.60 6.45
N ASP A 113 8.52 5.39 7.44
CA ASP A 113 7.80 6.60 7.83
C ASP A 113 8.73 7.58 8.55
N ASN A 114 8.43 8.89 8.49
CA ASN A 114 9.21 9.95 9.16
C ASN A 114 10.73 9.87 8.87
N GLY A 115 11.09 9.64 7.62
CA GLY A 115 12.48 9.58 7.14
C GLY A 115 13.23 8.30 7.51
N LYS A 116 12.56 7.25 8.02
CA LYS A 116 13.22 6.04 8.53
C LYS A 116 12.51 4.78 8.07
N LEU A 117 13.29 3.74 7.74
CA LEU A 117 12.76 2.39 7.54
C LEU A 117 12.15 1.85 8.83
N TYR A 118 11.12 1.03 8.71
CA TYR A 118 10.59 0.27 9.82
C TYR A 118 11.64 -0.71 10.35
N SER A 119 11.53 -1.02 11.65
CA SER A 119 12.47 -1.92 12.30
C SER A 119 12.50 -3.30 11.64
N GLY A 120 13.71 -3.75 11.28
CA GLY A 120 13.94 -5.06 10.66
C GLY A 120 14.01 -5.03 9.14
N PHE A 121 13.77 -3.91 8.50
CA PHE A 121 13.96 -3.76 7.06
C PHE A 121 15.35 -3.20 6.72
N ASP A 122 15.87 -3.63 5.59
CA ASP A 122 17.17 -3.27 5.07
C ASP A 122 17.11 -2.90 3.57
N GLU A 123 18.28 -2.67 2.96
CA GLU A 123 18.36 -2.32 1.53
C GLU A 123 17.87 -3.44 0.61
N ASP A 124 17.98 -4.71 1.01
CA ASP A 124 17.48 -5.83 0.22
C ASP A 124 15.96 -5.80 0.17
N TYR A 125 15.31 -5.50 1.31
CA TYR A 125 13.87 -5.31 1.38
C TYR A 125 13.42 -4.11 0.53
N VAL A 126 14.12 -2.98 0.61
CA VAL A 126 13.84 -1.79 -0.22
C VAL A 126 13.90 -2.12 -1.71
N ARG A 127 14.95 -2.84 -2.14
CA ARG A 127 15.07 -3.26 -3.55
C ARG A 127 13.94 -4.18 -3.99
N ALA A 128 13.55 -5.12 -3.12
CA ALA A 128 12.45 -6.03 -3.41
C ALA A 128 11.11 -5.31 -3.53
N ILE A 129 10.80 -4.38 -2.60
CA ILE A 129 9.59 -3.53 -2.68
C ILE A 129 9.62 -2.63 -3.91
N GLY A 130 10.76 -2.04 -4.25
CA GLY A 130 10.90 -1.25 -5.49
C GLY A 130 10.60 -2.07 -6.75
N SER A 131 11.07 -3.32 -6.80
CA SER A 131 10.76 -4.25 -7.89
C SER A 131 9.27 -4.63 -7.93
N LEU A 132 8.64 -4.81 -6.77
CA LEU A 132 7.21 -5.10 -6.66
C LEU A 132 6.37 -3.88 -7.09
N ALA A 133 6.75 -2.68 -6.65
CA ALA A 133 6.10 -1.43 -7.06
C ALA A 133 6.13 -1.26 -8.59
N GLY A 134 7.23 -1.65 -9.24
CA GLY A 134 7.33 -1.65 -10.71
C GLY A 134 6.37 -2.60 -11.45
N LYS A 135 5.73 -3.55 -10.75
CA LYS A 135 4.69 -4.44 -11.31
C LYS A 135 3.27 -3.90 -11.11
N ALA A 136 3.11 -2.90 -10.25
CA ALA A 136 1.80 -2.34 -9.93
C ALA A 136 1.29 -1.41 -11.05
N ASP A 137 -0.02 -1.32 -11.18
CA ASP A 137 -0.69 -0.30 -11.99
C ASP A 137 -0.72 1.05 -11.27
N ILE A 138 -0.76 1.00 -9.94
CA ILE A 138 -0.85 2.18 -9.06
C ILE A 138 0.00 1.94 -7.82
N ILE A 139 0.79 2.93 -7.42
CA ILE A 139 1.53 2.92 -6.15
C ILE A 139 1.04 4.02 -5.22
N LEU A 140 1.03 3.73 -3.91
CA LEU A 140 0.50 4.63 -2.88
C LEU A 140 1.57 5.00 -1.82
N PRO A 141 2.77 5.47 -2.21
CA PRO A 141 3.82 5.75 -1.24
C PRO A 141 3.49 6.98 -0.39
N ASN A 142 3.91 6.96 0.88
CA ASN A 142 4.08 8.20 1.64
C ASN A 142 5.36 8.94 1.20
N VAL A 143 5.56 10.16 1.72
CA VAL A 143 6.72 11.00 1.34
C VAL A 143 8.07 10.32 1.63
N THR A 144 8.18 9.57 2.73
CA THR A 144 9.41 8.85 3.08
C THR A 144 9.68 7.72 2.10
N GLU A 145 8.69 6.93 1.82
CA GLU A 145 8.78 5.81 0.87
C GLU A 145 9.09 6.29 -0.54
N ALA A 146 8.42 7.38 -0.96
CA ALA A 146 8.70 8.01 -2.25
C ALA A 146 10.16 8.50 -2.34
N ALA A 147 10.69 9.08 -1.27
CA ALA A 147 12.10 9.52 -1.23
C ALA A 147 13.05 8.33 -1.36
N ILE A 148 12.81 7.26 -0.63
CA ILE A 148 13.62 6.04 -0.67
C ILE A 148 13.57 5.40 -2.07
N LEU A 149 12.38 5.21 -2.63
CA LEU A 149 12.18 4.60 -3.95
C LEU A 149 12.75 5.45 -5.09
N ALA A 150 12.70 6.79 -4.95
CA ALA A 150 13.29 7.72 -5.92
C ALA A 150 14.81 7.91 -5.74
N GLY A 151 15.42 7.33 -4.69
CA GLY A 151 16.84 7.53 -4.36
C GLY A 151 17.17 8.97 -3.95
N LEU A 152 16.21 9.69 -3.36
CA LEU A 152 16.35 11.07 -2.92
C LEU A 152 16.45 11.16 -1.39
N PRO A 153 17.17 12.15 -0.84
CA PRO A 153 17.17 12.38 0.59
C PRO A 153 15.79 12.82 1.08
N TYR A 154 15.35 12.26 2.21
CA TYR A 154 14.12 12.71 2.87
C TYR A 154 14.24 14.16 3.34
N GLN A 155 13.17 14.94 3.20
CA GLN A 155 13.06 16.33 3.68
C GLN A 155 11.82 16.48 4.55
N GLU A 156 11.98 17.14 5.70
CA GLU A 156 10.84 17.46 6.59
C GLU A 156 9.96 18.57 6.01
N ASN A 157 10.58 19.55 5.33
CA ASN A 157 9.87 20.64 4.67
C ASN A 157 9.49 20.25 3.24
N ILE A 158 8.25 19.89 3.05
CA ILE A 158 7.74 19.35 1.79
C ILE A 158 7.24 20.50 0.91
N GLY A 159 8.16 21.09 0.13
CA GLY A 159 7.79 22.10 -0.87
C GLY A 159 7.36 21.47 -2.19
N LYS A 160 6.62 22.22 -3.01
CA LYS A 160 6.13 21.77 -4.34
C LYS A 160 7.24 21.21 -5.24
N ASN A 161 8.42 21.83 -5.23
CA ASN A 161 9.56 21.35 -6.02
C ASN A 161 10.03 19.96 -5.57
N TYR A 162 10.04 19.71 -4.27
CA TYR A 162 10.43 18.40 -3.73
C TYR A 162 9.38 17.34 -4.07
N VAL A 163 8.09 17.64 -3.95
CA VAL A 163 7.01 16.73 -4.41
C VAL A 163 7.19 16.36 -5.88
N ASN A 164 7.49 17.34 -6.74
CA ASN A 164 7.75 17.08 -8.15
C ASN A 164 8.99 16.20 -8.36
N GLN A 165 10.06 16.40 -7.59
CA GLN A 165 11.26 15.56 -7.65
C GLN A 165 10.94 14.11 -7.24
N LEU A 166 10.17 13.92 -6.17
CA LEU A 166 9.73 12.60 -5.70
C LEU A 166 8.93 11.88 -6.80
N LEU A 167 7.86 12.50 -7.28
CA LEU A 167 6.97 11.90 -8.27
C LEU A 167 7.70 11.58 -9.60
N ASN A 168 8.57 12.48 -10.07
CA ASN A 168 9.38 12.22 -11.25
C ASN A 168 10.42 11.11 -11.00
N GLY A 169 11.02 11.08 -9.81
CA GLY A 169 12.02 10.07 -9.42
C GLY A 169 11.42 8.66 -9.28
N LEU A 170 10.16 8.53 -8.88
CA LEU A 170 9.46 7.26 -8.85
C LEU A 170 9.32 6.64 -10.24
N ASN A 171 9.28 7.46 -11.30
CA ASN A 171 9.16 7.01 -12.69
C ASN A 171 8.06 5.95 -12.89
N HIS A 172 6.91 6.17 -12.25
CA HIS A 172 5.78 5.25 -12.28
C HIS A 172 4.59 5.86 -13.03
N PRO A 173 3.84 5.10 -13.83
CA PRO A 173 2.74 5.63 -14.65
C PRO A 173 1.59 6.22 -13.81
N CYS A 174 1.35 5.72 -12.60
CA CYS A 174 0.36 6.26 -11.69
C CYS A 174 0.84 6.13 -10.23
N ALA A 175 1.10 7.25 -9.58
CA ALA A 175 1.49 7.32 -8.19
C ALA A 175 0.58 8.28 -7.41
N VAL A 176 0.13 7.86 -6.23
CA VAL A 176 -0.57 8.73 -5.27
C VAL A 176 0.33 8.93 -4.08
N LEU A 177 1.00 10.08 -4.04
CA LEU A 177 1.84 10.47 -2.92
C LEU A 177 0.95 10.87 -1.75
N THR A 178 1.02 10.14 -0.64
CA THR A 178 0.21 10.36 0.55
C THR A 178 0.97 11.10 1.64
N GLY A 179 0.25 11.69 2.60
CA GLY A 179 0.85 12.39 3.73
C GLY A 179 1.65 13.61 3.32
N VAL A 180 1.22 14.32 2.28
CA VAL A 180 1.86 15.57 1.83
C VAL A 180 1.42 16.70 2.73
N ASP A 181 2.35 17.22 3.52
CA ASP A 181 2.11 18.41 4.34
C ASP A 181 2.36 19.67 3.51
N PHE A 182 1.30 20.35 3.13
CA PHE A 182 1.39 21.55 2.31
C PHE A 182 1.75 22.80 3.12
N ASP A 183 1.32 22.82 4.38
CA ASP A 183 1.58 23.85 5.39
C ASP A 183 1.33 23.28 6.80
N GLU A 184 1.42 24.12 7.85
CA GLU A 184 1.24 23.70 9.24
C GLU A 184 -0.18 23.18 9.54
N ASP A 185 -1.19 23.67 8.82
CA ASP A 185 -2.61 23.39 9.06
C ASP A 185 -3.22 22.40 8.06
N SER A 186 -2.52 22.08 6.97
CA SER A 186 -3.06 21.26 5.89
C SER A 186 -2.16 20.10 5.49
N THR A 187 -2.80 18.99 5.18
CA THR A 187 -2.19 17.78 4.63
C THR A 187 -3.05 17.25 3.49
N GLY A 188 -2.58 16.24 2.80
CA GLY A 188 -3.36 15.62 1.73
C GLY A 188 -2.55 14.70 0.85
N ILE A 189 -2.89 14.68 -0.42
CA ILE A 189 -2.28 13.80 -1.41
C ILE A 189 -1.93 14.56 -2.69
N VAL A 190 -1.01 13.98 -3.47
CA VAL A 190 -0.77 14.37 -4.86
C VAL A 190 -0.84 13.14 -5.75
N LEU A 191 -1.85 13.07 -6.60
CA LEU A 191 -1.98 12.05 -7.64
C LEU A 191 -1.19 12.50 -8.88
N GLN A 192 -0.31 11.64 -9.37
CA GLN A 192 0.31 11.79 -10.68
C GLN A 192 -0.13 10.64 -11.59
N GLU A 193 -0.68 10.98 -12.75
CA GLU A 193 -1.01 10.04 -13.82
C GLU A 193 -0.31 10.50 -15.12
N GLY A 194 0.71 9.74 -15.52
CA GLY A 194 1.62 10.18 -16.58
C GLY A 194 2.31 11.50 -16.22
N THR A 195 1.99 12.57 -16.95
CA THR A 195 2.53 13.92 -16.73
C THR A 195 1.56 14.86 -16.01
N VAL A 196 0.33 14.39 -15.72
CA VAL A 196 -0.71 15.21 -15.09
C VAL A 196 -0.68 14.99 -13.58
N GLN A 197 -0.72 16.08 -12.83
CA GLN A 197 -0.76 16.06 -11.38
C GLN A 197 -2.03 16.73 -10.86
N HIS A 198 -2.63 16.13 -9.83
CA HIS A 198 -3.77 16.65 -9.09
C HIS A 198 -3.45 16.68 -7.61
N GLU A 199 -3.71 17.80 -6.96
CA GLU A 199 -3.53 17.97 -5.51
C GLU A 199 -4.90 17.95 -4.84
N TYR A 200 -5.03 17.18 -3.75
CA TYR A 200 -6.16 17.28 -2.83
C TYR A 200 -5.64 17.64 -1.43
N ARG A 201 -6.21 18.68 -0.85
CA ARG A 201 -5.81 19.21 0.45
C ARG A 201 -6.99 19.21 1.41
N HIS A 202 -6.72 18.87 2.63
CA HIS A 202 -7.70 19.01 3.71
C HIS A 202 -7.02 19.52 4.99
N LYS A 203 -7.83 20.00 5.93
CA LYS A 203 -7.34 20.44 7.23
C LYS A 203 -6.73 19.26 7.98
N ARG A 204 -5.55 19.48 8.57
CA ARG A 204 -4.94 18.51 9.48
C ARG A 204 -5.80 18.37 10.74
N ILE A 205 -6.13 17.15 11.12
CA ILE A 205 -6.93 16.85 12.31
C ILE A 205 -6.05 16.10 13.31
N GLY A 206 -5.80 16.73 14.46
CA GLY A 206 -4.99 16.15 15.53
C GLY A 206 -3.54 15.85 15.14
N ASN A 207 -2.90 14.95 15.89
CA ASN A 207 -1.49 14.58 15.73
C ASN A 207 -1.27 13.35 14.82
N GLY A 208 -2.28 12.97 14.05
CA GLY A 208 -2.28 11.75 13.25
C GLY A 208 -2.67 10.51 14.07
N CYS A 209 -2.99 9.43 13.37
CA CYS A 209 -3.21 8.11 13.96
C CYS A 209 -2.63 7.04 13.04
N HIS A 210 -2.32 5.87 13.61
CA HIS A 210 -1.86 4.73 12.83
C HIS A 210 -2.99 4.18 11.95
N GLY A 211 -2.65 3.56 10.83
CA GLY A 211 -3.61 2.92 9.92
C GLY A 211 -4.32 3.87 8.94
N THR A 212 -3.99 5.17 8.92
CA THR A 212 -4.58 6.12 7.96
C THR A 212 -4.20 5.80 6.52
N GLY A 213 -2.96 5.34 6.27
CA GLY A 213 -2.53 4.83 4.96
C GLY A 213 -3.37 3.63 4.52
N ASP A 214 -3.57 2.65 5.41
CA ASP A 214 -4.39 1.47 5.14
C ASP A 214 -5.85 1.83 4.84
N ILE A 215 -6.42 2.81 5.61
CA ILE A 215 -7.77 3.35 5.33
C ILE A 215 -7.83 3.94 3.94
N PHE A 216 -6.89 4.83 3.62
CA PHE A 216 -6.81 5.46 2.31
C PHE A 216 -6.71 4.41 1.19
N ALA A 217 -5.76 3.48 1.29
CA ALA A 217 -5.54 2.44 0.29
C ALA A 217 -6.78 1.56 0.07
N ALA A 218 -7.47 1.18 1.16
CA ALA A 218 -8.69 0.37 1.08
C ALA A 218 -9.87 1.15 0.47
N VAL A 219 -10.08 2.42 0.86
CA VAL A 219 -11.15 3.28 0.30
C VAL A 219 -10.88 3.57 -1.17
N PHE A 220 -9.66 3.93 -1.52
CA PHE A 220 -9.22 4.17 -2.90
C PHE A 220 -9.49 2.94 -3.78
N THR A 221 -9.04 1.76 -3.32
CA THR A 221 -9.29 0.48 -4.03
C THR A 221 -10.79 0.20 -4.17
N GLY A 222 -11.54 0.40 -3.09
CA GLY A 222 -12.99 0.23 -3.09
C GLY A 222 -13.70 1.14 -4.10
N ALA A 223 -13.32 2.40 -4.14
CA ALA A 223 -13.86 3.39 -5.07
C ALA A 223 -13.55 3.06 -6.55
N LEU A 224 -12.31 2.63 -6.84
CA LEU A 224 -11.94 2.15 -8.17
C LEU A 224 -12.79 0.93 -8.59
N MET A 225 -12.98 -0.02 -7.68
CA MET A 225 -13.79 -1.21 -7.97
C MET A 225 -15.28 -0.90 -8.12
N GLN A 226 -15.76 0.21 -7.58
CA GLN A 226 -17.10 0.75 -7.84
C GLN A 226 -17.20 1.53 -9.16
N GLY A 227 -16.11 1.66 -9.92
CA GLY A 227 -16.08 2.30 -11.24
C GLY A 227 -15.74 3.79 -11.21
N LYS A 228 -15.21 4.32 -10.11
CA LYS A 228 -14.63 5.66 -10.07
C LYS A 228 -13.35 5.70 -10.89
N ASN A 229 -13.06 6.82 -11.53
CA ASN A 229 -11.73 7.05 -12.10
C ASN A 229 -10.71 7.29 -10.96
N ARG A 230 -9.43 7.32 -11.28
CA ARG A 230 -8.35 7.43 -10.27
C ARG A 230 -8.41 8.75 -9.49
N LEU A 231 -8.78 9.83 -10.13
CA LEU A 231 -8.90 11.15 -9.48
C LEU A 231 -10.08 11.18 -8.50
N ASP A 232 -11.24 10.64 -8.89
CA ASP A 232 -12.43 10.60 -8.02
C ASP A 232 -12.30 9.57 -6.90
N ALA A 233 -11.38 8.60 -7.04
CA ALA A 233 -11.08 7.60 -6.02
C ALA A 233 -10.07 8.11 -4.99
N ALA A 234 -9.17 9.01 -5.37
CA ALA A 234 -8.17 9.67 -4.54
C ALA A 234 -8.72 10.89 -3.82
#